data_81e4191def80ef4bbb1867eb6038bd77
#
_entry.id   81e4191def80ef4bbb1867eb6038bd77
#
_cell.length_a   1.000
_cell.length_b   1.000
_cell.length_c   1.000
_cell.angle_alpha   90.00
_cell.angle_beta   90.00
_cell.angle_gamma   90.00
#
_symmetry.space_group_name_H-M   'P 1'
#
loop_
_entity.id
_entity.type
_entity.pdbx_description
1 polymer ?
#
loop_
_entity_poly.entity_id
_entity_poly.type
_entity_poly.pdbx_seq_one_letter_code
_entity_poly.pdbx_strand_id
1 'polypeptide(L)'
;MTRVVAMSAVVLLWAGYPASPASAAETDWTALRVLNIAHQGGEDEAPSNTRYALDRAMRLGSDMLELDIHTSSDGELMVIHDGTVDRTTNGSGSVYEMTAAEIQALDAGHNLVPGEGTEAGRPEADYPFRGVRLGTKRPPRGFKPRDFRIPTLGEVMSAYPKVPTNIEIKGASDEDVQSYLRNAEALAAFLNALGRDEGIVVASFNDAALARFHQLAPQIDLAPATAAVAAYKAAGVPPPEGSKVFQVPVEFGGVTVTDEAFVDQVHSDGYAIHVWTINDQPTMKELLGWGVDGIMTAEPARLEKVLCRRNEVRVSRPAGLPGGHCNRHISIACDVVPAGLERHGSKAVITLERHDEFDSRCAGRVRLSRTGAGKRARGRFNFGWKPPSQGGRETLEVSIRLPDAAWRVLERRESVRVKARPYTAFASRARLAVG
;
A
#
# COMPACT_ATOMS: atom_id res chain seq x y z
N MET A 1 44.95 70.88 24.04
CA MET A 1 45.25 69.45 24.01
C MET A 1 43.94 68.67 24.19
N THR A 2 43.29 68.34 23.10
CA THR A 2 41.99 67.72 23.12
C THR A 2 42.17 66.26 22.62
N ARG A 3 41.93 65.28 23.49
CA ARG A 3 42.03 63.85 23.17
C ARG A 3 40.73 63.37 22.52
N VAL A 4 40.83 62.89 21.29
CA VAL A 4 39.75 62.19 20.56
C VAL A 4 39.81 60.73 20.96
N VAL A 5 38.73 60.21 21.49
CA VAL A 5 38.54 58.80 21.78
C VAL A 5 37.81 58.20 20.59
N ALA A 6 38.45 57.28 19.89
CA ALA A 6 37.83 56.51 18.81
C ALA A 6 37.11 55.33 19.42
N MET A 7 35.79 55.25 19.20
CA MET A 7 34.95 54.07 19.52
C MET A 7 34.96 53.14 18.32
N SER A 8 35.54 51.93 18.45
CA SER A 8 35.49 50.88 17.46
C SER A 8 34.17 50.10 17.64
N ALA A 9 33.31 50.15 16.65
CA ALA A 9 32.09 49.31 16.59
C ALA A 9 32.46 47.91 16.13
N VAL A 10 32.22 46.91 16.96
CA VAL A 10 32.33 45.50 16.60
C VAL A 10 30.99 45.08 15.96
N VAL A 11 31.02 44.84 14.65
CA VAL A 11 29.88 44.28 13.91
C VAL A 11 29.97 42.75 14.07
N LEU A 12 29.09 42.18 14.88
CA LEU A 12 28.88 40.73 14.97
C LEU A 12 28.08 40.28 13.72
N LEU A 13 28.77 39.70 12.75
CA LEU A 13 28.15 38.94 11.66
C LEU A 13 27.54 37.65 12.22
N TRP A 14 26.22 37.63 12.36
CA TRP A 14 25.47 36.39 12.53
C TRP A 14 25.56 35.60 11.23
N ALA A 15 26.44 34.59 11.20
CA ALA A 15 26.38 33.57 10.17
C ALA A 15 25.11 32.74 10.41
N GLY A 16 24.07 32.99 9.61
CA GLY A 16 22.87 32.17 9.56
C GLY A 16 23.27 30.75 9.16
N TYR A 17 23.15 29.78 10.07
CA TYR A 17 23.19 28.38 9.70
C TYR A 17 22.05 28.16 8.69
N PRO A 18 22.32 27.54 7.53
CA PRO A 18 21.24 27.11 6.68
C PRO A 18 20.38 26.14 7.51
N ALA A 19 19.10 26.45 7.63
CA ALA A 19 18.15 25.51 8.21
C ALA A 19 18.26 24.22 7.39
N SER A 20 18.57 23.10 8.04
CA SER A 20 18.48 21.80 7.42
C SER A 20 17.07 21.68 6.83
N PRO A 21 16.92 21.20 5.57
CA PRO A 21 15.60 20.96 5.04
C PRO A 21 14.86 20.07 6.05
N ALA A 22 13.65 20.48 6.41
CA ALA A 22 12.79 19.65 7.25
C ALA A 22 12.71 18.29 6.56
N SER A 23 13.11 17.24 7.27
CA SER A 23 12.94 15.87 6.79
C SER A 23 11.47 15.74 6.41
N ALA A 24 11.18 15.39 5.16
CA ALA A 24 9.83 15.05 4.77
C ALA A 24 9.31 13.99 5.74
N ALA A 25 8.04 14.07 6.14
CA ALA A 25 7.46 13.12 7.05
C ALA A 25 7.46 11.75 6.37
N GLU A 26 8.18 10.78 6.94
CA GLU A 26 8.23 9.40 6.47
C GLU A 26 6.81 8.82 6.45
N THR A 27 6.43 8.14 5.35
CA THR A 27 5.11 7.51 5.26
C THR A 27 5.06 6.28 6.18
N ASP A 28 4.20 6.30 7.19
CA ASP A 28 3.95 5.11 8.02
C ASP A 28 2.94 4.19 7.34
N TRP A 29 3.43 3.25 6.54
CA TRP A 29 2.61 2.29 5.80
C TRP A 29 1.84 1.31 6.70
N THR A 30 2.27 1.15 7.97
CA THR A 30 1.59 0.30 8.96
C THR A 30 0.44 1.03 9.66
N ALA A 31 0.48 2.36 9.69
CA ALA A 31 -0.58 3.21 10.23
C ALA A 31 -1.71 3.45 9.23
N LEU A 32 -1.44 3.30 7.94
CA LEU A 32 -2.47 3.33 6.92
C LEU A 32 -3.40 2.13 7.10
N ARG A 33 -4.69 2.35 6.85
CA ARG A 33 -5.64 1.24 6.92
C ARG A 33 -5.52 0.35 5.71
N VAL A 34 -6.19 -0.81 5.75
CA VAL A 34 -6.17 -1.71 4.62
C VAL A 34 -6.47 -0.97 3.34
N LEU A 35 -5.43 -0.80 2.54
CA LEU A 35 -5.49 -0.05 1.30
C LEU A 35 -6.21 -0.88 0.24
N ASN A 36 -7.17 -0.26 -0.43
CA ASN A 36 -7.69 -0.74 -1.70
C ASN A 36 -6.76 -0.21 -2.79
N ILE A 37 -5.83 -1.06 -3.24
CA ILE A 37 -4.82 -0.71 -4.24
C ILE A 37 -5.33 -1.15 -5.60
N ALA A 38 -5.54 -0.19 -6.49
CA ALA A 38 -6.05 -0.46 -7.85
C ALA A 38 -4.90 -0.89 -8.76
N HIS A 39 -4.75 -2.21 -8.99
CA HIS A 39 -3.78 -2.79 -9.90
C HIS A 39 -4.04 -2.30 -11.32
N GLN A 40 -3.08 -1.59 -11.91
CA GLN A 40 -3.20 -0.94 -13.22
C GLN A 40 -4.48 -0.08 -13.39
N GLY A 41 -5.00 0.47 -12.27
CA GLY A 41 -6.27 1.20 -12.26
C GLY A 41 -7.53 0.33 -12.21
N GLY A 42 -7.42 -0.98 -12.00
CA GLY A 42 -8.53 -1.95 -12.00
C GLY A 42 -8.77 -2.54 -13.38
N GLU A 43 -7.82 -3.26 -13.87
CA GLU A 43 -7.71 -3.75 -15.27
C GLU A 43 -8.78 -4.76 -15.70
N ASP A 44 -9.45 -5.44 -14.76
CA ASP A 44 -10.62 -6.28 -15.11
C ASP A 44 -11.89 -5.45 -15.27
N GLU A 45 -11.92 -4.22 -14.77
CA GLU A 45 -13.09 -3.36 -14.81
C GLU A 45 -12.99 -2.19 -15.81
N ALA A 46 -11.76 -1.80 -16.19
CA ALA A 46 -11.47 -0.64 -17.02
C ALA A 46 -10.17 -0.82 -17.81
N PRO A 47 -9.95 -0.12 -18.95
CA PRO A 47 -8.73 -0.24 -19.73
C PRO A 47 -7.47 0.04 -18.91
N SER A 48 -6.62 -0.99 -18.78
CA SER A 48 -5.39 -1.00 -17.98
C SER A 48 -4.57 0.28 -18.11
N ASN A 49 -4.12 0.83 -16.99
CA ASN A 49 -3.19 1.96 -16.91
C ASN A 49 -3.67 3.26 -17.61
N THR A 50 -4.95 3.34 -18.03
CA THR A 50 -5.49 4.57 -18.64
C THR A 50 -5.97 5.57 -17.59
N ARG A 51 -6.01 6.85 -17.96
CA ARG A 51 -6.60 7.87 -17.10
C ARG A 51 -8.05 7.56 -16.71
N TYR A 52 -8.82 6.96 -17.63
CA TYR A 52 -10.18 6.51 -17.36
C TYR A 52 -10.23 5.47 -16.23
N ALA A 53 -9.36 4.46 -16.27
CA ALA A 53 -9.28 3.43 -15.24
C ALA A 53 -8.90 4.03 -13.87
N LEU A 54 -7.85 4.85 -13.83
CA LEU A 54 -7.38 5.50 -12.61
C LEU A 54 -8.46 6.39 -11.98
N ASP A 55 -9.10 7.27 -12.77
CA ASP A 55 -10.21 8.11 -12.29
C ASP A 55 -11.40 7.29 -11.77
N ARG A 56 -11.71 6.19 -12.47
CA ARG A 56 -12.78 5.28 -12.08
C ARG A 56 -12.47 4.59 -10.75
N ALA A 57 -11.26 4.04 -10.61
CA ALA A 57 -10.81 3.40 -9.37
C ALA A 57 -10.90 4.34 -8.17
N MET A 58 -10.40 5.58 -8.32
CA MET A 58 -10.47 6.59 -7.27
C MET A 58 -11.91 6.97 -6.90
N ARG A 59 -12.80 7.09 -7.88
CA ARG A 59 -14.24 7.36 -7.64
C ARG A 59 -14.93 6.21 -6.92
N LEU A 60 -14.52 4.98 -7.17
CA LEU A 60 -15.05 3.77 -6.55
C LEU A 60 -14.52 3.51 -5.16
N GLY A 61 -13.46 4.18 -4.75
CA GLY A 61 -12.98 4.09 -3.39
C GLY A 61 -11.59 3.53 -3.20
N SER A 62 -10.81 3.35 -4.26
CA SER A 62 -9.39 3.00 -4.10
C SER A 62 -8.65 4.05 -3.29
N ASP A 63 -7.70 3.61 -2.50
CA ASP A 63 -6.88 4.45 -1.63
C ASP A 63 -5.52 4.72 -2.23
N MET A 64 -5.04 3.81 -3.08
CA MET A 64 -3.73 3.81 -3.70
C MET A 64 -3.84 3.37 -5.14
N LEU A 65 -3.07 3.97 -6.02
CA LEU A 65 -2.92 3.56 -7.41
C LEU A 65 -1.66 2.70 -7.55
N GLU A 66 -1.76 1.68 -8.36
CA GLU A 66 -0.61 0.92 -8.80
C GLU A 66 -0.43 1.12 -10.29
N LEU A 67 0.81 1.28 -10.72
CA LEU A 67 1.24 1.69 -12.06
C LEU A 67 2.50 0.95 -12.46
N ASP A 68 2.58 0.56 -13.74
CA ASP A 68 3.79 0.01 -14.34
C ASP A 68 4.43 1.04 -15.27
N ILE A 69 5.77 1.09 -15.34
CA ILE A 69 6.44 2.04 -16.21
C ILE A 69 7.48 1.42 -17.15
N HIS A 70 7.49 1.98 -18.35
CA HIS A 70 8.54 1.79 -19.34
C HIS A 70 8.97 3.13 -19.94
N THR A 71 10.23 3.22 -20.39
CA THR A 71 10.74 4.41 -21.07
C THR A 71 10.51 4.28 -22.58
N SER A 72 9.89 5.28 -23.23
CA SER A 72 9.74 5.39 -24.67
C SER A 72 11.07 5.71 -25.39
N SER A 73 11.09 5.67 -26.72
CA SER A 73 12.31 5.96 -27.50
C SER A 73 12.80 7.42 -27.35
N ASP A 74 11.91 8.35 -27.02
CA ASP A 74 12.21 9.77 -26.75
C ASP A 74 12.38 10.09 -25.25
N GLY A 75 12.43 9.07 -24.39
CA GLY A 75 12.81 9.19 -22.98
C GLY A 75 11.66 9.48 -22.02
N GLU A 76 10.41 9.48 -22.47
CA GLU A 76 9.25 9.66 -21.60
C GLU A 76 8.90 8.37 -20.85
N LEU A 77 8.53 8.49 -19.57
CA LEU A 77 8.02 7.36 -18.78
C LEU A 77 6.55 7.11 -19.13
N MET A 78 6.28 6.04 -19.85
CA MET A 78 4.95 5.60 -20.24
C MET A 78 4.36 4.68 -19.18
N VAL A 79 3.07 4.83 -18.86
CA VAL A 79 2.39 3.99 -17.87
C VAL A 79 1.73 2.81 -18.60
N ILE A 80 2.45 1.71 -18.67
CA ILE A 80 2.04 0.47 -19.36
C ILE A 80 2.76 -0.72 -18.75
N HIS A 81 2.07 -1.88 -18.64
CA HIS A 81 2.61 -3.09 -18.03
C HIS A 81 3.62 -3.82 -18.94
N ASP A 82 3.26 -4.03 -20.19
CA ASP A 82 4.07 -4.84 -21.10
C ASP A 82 5.15 -4.00 -21.80
N GLY A 83 6.24 -4.62 -22.18
CA GLY A 83 7.28 -4.01 -23.02
C GLY A 83 6.83 -3.71 -24.46
N THR A 84 5.61 -4.15 -24.84
CA THR A 84 4.98 -3.88 -26.14
C THR A 84 3.58 -3.31 -25.97
N VAL A 85 3.06 -2.67 -27.00
CA VAL A 85 1.71 -2.08 -27.00
C VAL A 85 0.61 -3.05 -27.46
N ASP A 86 0.96 -4.26 -27.85
CA ASP A 86 0.14 -5.22 -28.59
C ASP A 86 -1.09 -5.70 -27.82
N ARG A 87 -0.91 -6.06 -26.54
CA ARG A 87 -1.98 -6.68 -25.76
C ARG A 87 -3.13 -5.72 -25.48
N THR A 88 -2.82 -4.49 -25.11
CA THR A 88 -3.83 -3.54 -24.62
C THR A 88 -4.37 -2.59 -25.68
N THR A 89 -3.66 -2.45 -26.83
CA THR A 89 -4.00 -1.43 -27.83
C THR A 89 -4.36 -2.00 -29.20
N ASN A 90 -4.70 -1.12 -30.12
CA ASN A 90 -4.86 -1.41 -31.55
C ASN A 90 -3.56 -1.32 -32.35
N GLY A 91 -2.43 -1.07 -31.70
CA GLY A 91 -1.09 -1.01 -32.30
C GLY A 91 -0.28 -2.26 -32.09
N SER A 92 0.95 -2.26 -32.59
CA SER A 92 1.93 -3.33 -32.42
C SER A 92 3.33 -2.73 -32.35
N GLY A 93 4.21 -3.30 -31.52
CA GLY A 93 5.61 -2.93 -31.42
C GLY A 93 6.08 -2.65 -30.00
N SER A 94 7.40 -2.48 -29.88
CA SER A 94 8.08 -2.25 -28.61
C SER A 94 7.89 -0.81 -28.13
N VAL A 95 7.58 -0.65 -26.85
CA VAL A 95 7.50 0.67 -26.20
C VAL A 95 8.83 1.44 -26.34
N TYR A 96 9.96 0.75 -26.30
CA TYR A 96 11.29 1.35 -26.41
C TYR A 96 11.64 1.87 -27.82
N GLU A 97 10.91 1.41 -28.85
CA GLU A 97 11.12 1.80 -30.24
C GLU A 97 10.14 2.90 -30.70
N MET A 98 9.10 3.16 -29.90
CA MET A 98 8.07 4.17 -30.19
C MET A 98 8.29 5.43 -29.36
N THR A 99 7.99 6.59 -29.96
CA THR A 99 7.90 7.84 -29.21
C THR A 99 6.65 7.89 -28.34
N ALA A 100 6.66 8.69 -27.29
CA ALA A 100 5.47 8.90 -26.44
C ALA A 100 4.26 9.35 -27.26
N ALA A 101 4.45 10.19 -28.29
CA ALA A 101 3.39 10.65 -29.17
C ALA A 101 2.75 9.50 -29.99
N GLU A 102 3.56 8.59 -30.52
CA GLU A 102 3.08 7.41 -31.24
C GLU A 102 2.30 6.48 -30.33
N ILE A 103 2.82 6.19 -29.12
CA ILE A 103 2.15 5.36 -28.11
C ILE A 103 0.80 6.00 -27.70
N GLN A 104 0.78 7.29 -27.46
CA GLN A 104 -0.43 8.03 -27.07
C GLN A 104 -1.46 8.17 -28.20
N ALA A 105 -1.08 7.94 -29.45
CA ALA A 105 -2.03 7.89 -30.56
C ALA A 105 -2.90 6.63 -30.53
N LEU A 106 -2.44 5.55 -29.90
CA LEU A 106 -3.11 4.25 -29.85
C LEU A 106 -4.35 4.25 -28.95
N ASP A 107 -5.27 3.33 -29.23
CA ASP A 107 -6.48 3.08 -28.45
C ASP A 107 -6.23 2.03 -27.38
N ALA A 108 -5.96 2.46 -26.17
CA ALA A 108 -5.70 1.57 -25.02
C ALA A 108 -6.97 0.90 -24.46
N GLY A 109 -8.14 1.25 -24.99
CA GLY A 109 -9.40 0.56 -24.69
C GLY A 109 -9.74 -0.59 -25.63
N HIS A 110 -8.82 -0.95 -26.55
CA HIS A 110 -9.10 -1.79 -27.71
C HIS A 110 -9.52 -3.22 -27.34
N ASN A 111 -8.83 -3.85 -26.41
CA ASN A 111 -9.00 -5.27 -26.09
C ASN A 111 -9.62 -5.53 -24.70
N LEU A 112 -10.13 -4.52 -24.01
CA LEU A 112 -10.76 -4.75 -22.71
C LEU A 112 -12.14 -5.39 -22.84
N VAL A 113 -12.32 -6.52 -22.17
CA VAL A 113 -13.60 -7.18 -21.89
C VAL A 113 -13.90 -7.04 -20.40
N PRO A 114 -14.89 -6.23 -19.98
CA PRO A 114 -15.15 -5.97 -18.56
C PRO A 114 -15.47 -7.25 -17.78
N GLY A 115 -14.71 -7.50 -16.71
CA GLY A 115 -14.80 -8.68 -15.86
C GLY A 115 -13.90 -9.84 -16.31
N GLU A 116 -13.28 -9.76 -17.47
CA GLU A 116 -12.35 -10.77 -18.01
C GLU A 116 -10.95 -10.17 -18.25
N GLY A 117 -10.82 -8.85 -18.17
CA GLY A 117 -9.56 -8.15 -18.41
C GLY A 117 -9.29 -7.90 -19.90
N THR A 118 -8.02 -7.90 -20.28
CA THR A 118 -7.59 -7.65 -21.67
C THR A 118 -7.55 -8.94 -22.45
N GLU A 119 -8.54 -9.15 -23.33
CA GLU A 119 -8.74 -10.35 -24.12
C GLU A 119 -8.90 -10.01 -25.60
N ALA A 120 -8.05 -10.55 -26.48
CA ALA A 120 -8.18 -10.40 -27.91
C ALA A 120 -9.09 -11.50 -28.53
N GLY A 121 -9.62 -11.25 -29.74
CA GLY A 121 -10.35 -12.26 -30.50
C GLY A 121 -11.79 -12.53 -30.08
N ARG A 122 -12.35 -11.74 -29.16
CA ARG A 122 -13.76 -11.80 -28.76
C ARG A 122 -14.64 -11.08 -29.80
N PRO A 123 -15.97 -11.32 -29.79
CA PRO A 123 -16.89 -10.56 -30.61
C PRO A 123 -16.80 -9.05 -30.37
N GLU A 124 -16.99 -8.24 -31.42
CA GLU A 124 -16.90 -6.76 -31.31
C GLU A 124 -17.81 -6.17 -30.23
N ALA A 125 -18.97 -6.80 -30.00
CA ALA A 125 -19.91 -6.34 -28.94
C ALA A 125 -19.37 -6.44 -27.52
N ASP A 126 -18.35 -7.26 -27.27
CA ASP A 126 -17.75 -7.47 -25.96
C ASP A 126 -16.76 -6.35 -25.59
N TYR A 127 -16.41 -5.48 -26.55
CA TYR A 127 -15.46 -4.39 -26.37
C TYR A 127 -16.15 -3.02 -26.24
N PRO A 128 -16.60 -2.63 -25.05
CA PRO A 128 -17.34 -1.38 -24.85
C PRO A 128 -16.52 -0.12 -25.10
N PHE A 129 -15.20 -0.21 -24.97
CA PHE A 129 -14.30 0.95 -25.05
C PHE A 129 -13.48 1.02 -26.35
N ARG A 130 -13.51 -0.03 -27.17
CA ARG A 130 -12.85 -0.05 -28.49
C ARG A 130 -13.35 1.11 -29.36
N GLY A 131 -12.41 1.90 -29.89
CA GLY A 131 -12.70 3.05 -30.73
C GLY A 131 -13.01 4.36 -29.98
N VAL A 132 -13.09 4.32 -28.64
CA VAL A 132 -13.31 5.56 -27.85
C VAL A 132 -12.14 6.53 -28.03
N ARG A 133 -10.89 6.05 -27.93
CA ARG A 133 -9.70 6.86 -28.14
C ARG A 133 -9.66 7.50 -29.53
N LEU A 134 -10.07 6.75 -30.54
CA LEU A 134 -10.07 7.17 -31.97
C LEU A 134 -11.28 8.04 -32.32
N GLY A 135 -12.23 8.26 -31.40
CA GLY A 135 -13.43 9.06 -31.64
C GLY A 135 -14.53 8.37 -32.48
N THR A 136 -14.39 7.08 -32.77
CA THR A 136 -15.42 6.29 -33.48
C THR A 136 -16.55 5.85 -32.55
N LYS A 137 -16.27 5.83 -31.22
CA LYS A 137 -17.25 5.57 -30.17
C LYS A 137 -17.23 6.70 -29.11
N ARG A 138 -18.40 7.07 -28.60
CA ARG A 138 -18.54 8.13 -27.60
C ARG A 138 -17.95 7.65 -26.25
N PRO A 139 -17.12 8.46 -25.58
CA PRO A 139 -16.64 8.14 -24.23
C PRO A 139 -17.79 8.17 -23.21
N PRO A 140 -17.64 7.45 -22.09
CA PRO A 140 -18.53 7.56 -20.94
C PRO A 140 -18.66 9.02 -20.44
N ARG A 141 -19.81 9.32 -19.81
CA ARG A 141 -20.11 10.69 -19.34
C ARG A 141 -19.01 11.20 -18.40
N GLY A 142 -18.49 12.39 -18.71
CA GLY A 142 -17.45 13.05 -17.92
C GLY A 142 -16.03 12.73 -18.34
N PHE A 143 -15.86 11.89 -19.37
CA PHE A 143 -14.56 11.54 -19.93
C PHE A 143 -14.40 12.01 -21.38
N LYS A 144 -13.18 12.02 -21.86
CA LYS A 144 -12.79 12.44 -23.20
C LYS A 144 -12.02 11.31 -23.91
N PRO A 145 -11.94 11.29 -25.24
CA PRO A 145 -11.17 10.27 -25.98
C PRO A 145 -9.73 10.12 -25.49
N ARG A 146 -9.06 11.22 -25.12
CA ARG A 146 -7.69 11.20 -24.60
C ARG A 146 -7.52 10.45 -23.27
N ASP A 147 -8.60 10.23 -22.52
CA ASP A 147 -8.54 9.52 -21.23
C ASP A 147 -8.46 7.99 -21.42
N PHE A 148 -8.53 7.53 -22.71
CA PHE A 148 -8.44 6.13 -23.13
C PHE A 148 -7.13 5.83 -23.90
N ARG A 149 -6.11 6.64 -23.71
CA ARG A 149 -4.75 6.40 -24.22
C ARG A 149 -3.83 5.96 -23.08
N ILE A 150 -2.66 5.43 -23.43
CA ILE A 150 -1.56 5.22 -22.48
C ILE A 150 -1.05 6.60 -22.05
N PRO A 151 -1.08 6.96 -20.76
CA PRO A 151 -0.57 8.24 -20.28
C PRO A 151 0.94 8.19 -20.03
N THR A 152 1.56 9.36 -19.91
CA THR A 152 2.89 9.46 -19.28
C THR A 152 2.75 9.42 -17.76
N LEU A 153 3.81 9.02 -17.05
CA LEU A 153 3.87 9.10 -15.59
C LEU A 153 3.68 10.55 -15.10
N GLY A 154 4.24 11.52 -15.80
CA GLY A 154 4.07 12.95 -15.50
C GLY A 154 2.61 13.39 -15.52
N GLU A 155 1.82 12.93 -16.47
CA GLU A 155 0.37 13.19 -16.54
C GLU A 155 -0.38 12.57 -15.35
N VAL A 156 -0.01 11.36 -14.96
CA VAL A 156 -0.64 10.67 -13.82
C VAL A 156 -0.29 11.36 -12.51
N MET A 157 1.00 11.60 -12.24
CA MET A 157 1.45 12.23 -10.99
C MET A 157 0.90 13.65 -10.82
N SER A 158 0.78 14.42 -11.93
CA SER A 158 0.15 15.75 -11.92
C SER A 158 -1.35 15.68 -11.62
N ALA A 159 -2.02 14.62 -12.05
CA ALA A 159 -3.46 14.43 -11.82
C ALA A 159 -3.78 13.98 -10.40
N TYR A 160 -2.87 13.24 -9.76
CA TYR A 160 -3.03 12.64 -8.44
C TYR A 160 -1.88 13.02 -7.49
N PRO A 161 -1.65 14.32 -7.25
CA PRO A 161 -0.44 14.79 -6.55
C PRO A 161 -0.36 14.34 -5.08
N LYS A 162 -1.45 13.82 -4.51
CA LYS A 162 -1.52 13.41 -3.10
C LYS A 162 -2.03 11.97 -2.90
N VAL A 163 -2.27 11.25 -3.99
CA VAL A 163 -2.74 9.85 -3.90
C VAL A 163 -1.54 8.95 -3.69
N PRO A 164 -1.54 8.07 -2.68
CA PRO A 164 -0.51 7.06 -2.56
C PRO A 164 -0.37 6.27 -3.85
N THR A 165 0.87 6.02 -4.27
CA THR A 165 1.13 5.41 -5.57
C THR A 165 2.22 4.36 -5.45
N ASN A 166 1.94 3.16 -5.93
CA ASN A 166 2.93 2.14 -6.21
C ASN A 166 3.38 2.26 -7.66
N ILE A 167 4.68 2.28 -7.89
CA ILE A 167 5.25 2.37 -9.24
C ILE A 167 6.17 1.16 -9.44
N GLU A 168 5.78 0.27 -10.35
CA GLU A 168 6.60 -0.89 -10.69
C GLU A 168 7.54 -0.58 -11.86
N ILE A 169 8.84 -0.79 -11.63
CA ILE A 169 9.85 -0.73 -12.67
C ILE A 169 9.82 -2.04 -13.44
N LYS A 170 9.45 -1.98 -14.72
CA LYS A 170 9.45 -3.12 -15.65
C LYS A 170 10.71 -3.15 -16.50
N GLY A 171 10.98 -4.29 -17.12
CA GLY A 171 11.97 -4.49 -18.18
C GLY A 171 11.32 -4.85 -19.51
N ALA A 172 12.04 -4.75 -20.62
CA ALA A 172 11.52 -5.17 -21.92
C ALA A 172 11.20 -6.68 -21.98
N SER A 173 11.95 -7.47 -21.23
CA SER A 173 11.69 -8.85 -20.83
C SER A 173 12.32 -9.10 -19.47
N ASP A 174 11.98 -10.20 -18.82
CA ASP A 174 12.54 -10.57 -17.51
C ASP A 174 14.07 -10.74 -17.52
N GLU A 175 14.65 -11.09 -18.67
CA GLU A 175 16.08 -11.28 -18.86
C GLU A 175 16.82 -9.99 -19.23
N ASP A 176 16.12 -8.95 -19.69
CA ASP A 176 16.75 -7.69 -20.12
C ASP A 176 17.03 -6.73 -18.96
N VAL A 177 18.05 -7.08 -18.16
CA VAL A 177 18.48 -6.25 -17.03
C VAL A 177 18.81 -4.82 -17.43
N GLN A 178 19.28 -4.57 -18.66
CA GLN A 178 19.65 -3.22 -19.11
C GLN A 178 18.42 -2.32 -19.27
N SER A 179 17.30 -2.85 -19.73
CA SER A 179 16.05 -2.09 -19.79
C SER A 179 15.50 -1.78 -18.39
N TYR A 180 15.61 -2.72 -17.45
CA TYR A 180 15.28 -2.47 -16.04
C TYR A 180 16.11 -1.34 -15.43
N LEU A 181 17.43 -1.36 -15.63
CA LEU A 181 18.32 -0.32 -15.11
C LEU A 181 18.03 1.05 -15.73
N ARG A 182 17.80 1.10 -17.04
CA ARG A 182 17.40 2.34 -17.73
C ARG A 182 16.11 2.93 -17.17
N ASN A 183 15.09 2.08 -16.96
CA ASN A 183 13.82 2.51 -16.38
C ASN A 183 13.97 2.95 -14.92
N ALA A 184 14.81 2.28 -14.14
CA ALA A 184 15.14 2.66 -12.77
C ALA A 184 15.80 4.05 -12.71
N GLU A 185 16.77 4.31 -13.58
CA GLU A 185 17.46 5.61 -13.68
C GLU A 185 16.50 6.73 -14.11
N ALA A 186 15.67 6.46 -15.11
CA ALA A 186 14.68 7.43 -15.58
C ALA A 186 13.64 7.77 -14.50
N LEU A 187 13.15 6.75 -13.79
CA LEU A 187 12.18 6.93 -12.69
C LEU A 187 12.80 7.72 -11.53
N ALA A 188 14.05 7.41 -11.13
CA ALA A 188 14.75 8.12 -10.07
C ALA A 188 14.95 9.60 -10.45
N ALA A 189 15.38 9.87 -11.68
CA ALA A 189 15.52 11.24 -12.17
C ALA A 189 14.19 12.00 -12.16
N PHE A 190 13.11 11.34 -12.61
CA PHE A 190 11.77 11.92 -12.62
C PHE A 190 11.27 12.25 -11.21
N LEU A 191 11.36 11.32 -10.24
CA LEU A 191 10.87 11.54 -8.88
C LEU A 191 11.70 12.59 -8.13
N ASN A 192 13.01 12.61 -8.32
CA ASN A 192 13.88 13.66 -7.78
C ASN A 192 13.50 15.04 -8.32
N ALA A 193 13.20 15.15 -9.62
CA ALA A 193 12.76 16.41 -10.22
C ALA A 193 11.35 16.82 -9.77
N LEU A 194 10.47 15.86 -9.54
CA LEU A 194 9.11 16.08 -9.02
C LEU A 194 9.12 16.59 -7.57
N GLY A 195 10.13 16.20 -6.78
CA GLY A 195 10.26 16.58 -5.38
C GLY A 195 9.15 16.04 -4.49
N ARG A 196 8.57 14.90 -4.88
CA ARG A 196 7.56 14.17 -4.09
C ARG A 196 8.12 12.82 -3.69
N ASP A 197 8.32 12.64 -2.41
CA ASP A 197 8.81 11.41 -1.77
C ASP A 197 7.73 10.73 -0.91
N GLU A 198 6.82 11.49 -0.32
CA GLU A 198 5.75 10.97 0.52
C GLU A 198 4.68 10.21 -0.27
N GLY A 199 4.29 9.05 0.25
CA GLY A 199 3.22 8.22 -0.31
C GLY A 199 3.59 7.52 -1.62
N ILE A 200 4.87 7.33 -1.90
CA ILE A 200 5.36 6.57 -3.06
C ILE A 200 6.08 5.32 -2.59
N VAL A 201 5.73 4.18 -3.17
CA VAL A 201 6.47 2.93 -3.07
C VAL A 201 6.93 2.52 -4.46
N VAL A 202 8.21 2.20 -4.60
CA VAL A 202 8.76 1.67 -5.85
C VAL A 202 9.00 0.17 -5.70
N ALA A 203 8.49 -0.59 -6.66
CA ALA A 203 8.61 -2.03 -6.75
C ALA A 203 9.32 -2.45 -8.04
N SER A 204 9.89 -3.64 -8.05
CA SER A 204 10.34 -4.36 -9.25
C SER A 204 10.55 -5.83 -8.90
N PHE A 205 10.40 -6.72 -9.87
CA PHE A 205 10.84 -8.10 -9.74
C PHE A 205 12.39 -8.24 -9.82
N ASN A 206 13.05 -7.20 -10.32
CA ASN A 206 14.50 -7.20 -10.55
C ASN A 206 15.25 -6.50 -9.41
N ASP A 207 15.99 -7.28 -8.60
CA ASP A 207 16.75 -6.75 -7.46
C ASP A 207 17.78 -5.70 -7.87
N ALA A 208 18.42 -5.84 -9.05
CA ALA A 208 19.42 -4.87 -9.52
C ALA A 208 18.78 -3.51 -9.88
N ALA A 209 17.57 -3.52 -10.43
CA ALA A 209 16.81 -2.31 -10.70
C ALA A 209 16.48 -1.53 -9.42
N LEU A 210 16.00 -2.22 -8.39
CA LEU A 210 15.70 -1.60 -7.10
C LEU A 210 16.96 -1.07 -6.42
N ALA A 211 18.04 -1.84 -6.44
CA ALA A 211 19.32 -1.39 -5.90
C ALA A 211 19.84 -0.13 -6.62
N ARG A 212 19.75 -0.10 -7.96
CA ARG A 212 20.10 1.07 -8.76
C ARG A 212 19.20 2.28 -8.48
N PHE A 213 17.90 2.04 -8.41
CA PHE A 213 16.93 3.08 -8.08
C PHE A 213 17.22 3.68 -6.70
N HIS A 214 17.42 2.86 -5.67
CA HIS A 214 17.70 3.32 -4.31
C HIS A 214 18.99 4.14 -4.21
N GLN A 215 20.03 3.77 -4.95
CA GLN A 215 21.26 4.58 -5.03
C GLN A 215 21.01 6.01 -5.52
N LEU A 216 20.04 6.19 -6.41
CA LEU A 216 19.74 7.47 -7.06
C LEU A 216 18.62 8.26 -6.36
N ALA A 217 17.74 7.59 -5.65
CA ALA A 217 16.59 8.18 -4.95
C ALA A 217 16.38 7.49 -3.58
N PRO A 218 17.34 7.58 -2.63
CA PRO A 218 17.30 6.86 -1.36
C PRO A 218 16.16 7.29 -0.43
N GLN A 219 15.54 8.42 -0.69
CA GLN A 219 14.41 8.94 0.09
C GLN A 219 13.06 8.30 -0.26
N ILE A 220 12.99 7.50 -1.33
CA ILE A 220 11.74 6.85 -1.77
C ILE A 220 11.66 5.45 -1.16
N ASP A 221 10.48 5.12 -0.61
CA ASP A 221 10.22 3.81 -0.03
C ASP A 221 10.19 2.71 -1.09
N LEU A 222 10.69 1.53 -0.73
CA LEU A 222 10.77 0.36 -1.63
C LEU A 222 9.90 -0.79 -1.15
N ALA A 223 9.48 -1.61 -2.11
CA ALA A 223 9.08 -2.99 -1.88
C ALA A 223 10.24 -3.92 -2.26
N PRO A 224 10.69 -4.85 -1.40
CA PRO A 224 11.79 -5.75 -1.73
C PRO A 224 11.43 -6.66 -2.91
N ALA A 225 12.40 -6.91 -3.79
CA ALA A 225 12.24 -7.77 -4.95
C ALA A 225 12.21 -9.28 -4.59
N THR A 226 12.03 -10.11 -5.59
CA THR A 226 11.76 -11.55 -5.44
C THR A 226 12.83 -12.29 -4.61
N ALA A 227 14.12 -12.07 -4.87
CA ALA A 227 15.19 -12.77 -4.15
C ALA A 227 15.26 -12.33 -2.68
N ALA A 228 15.06 -11.03 -2.41
CA ALA A 228 15.04 -10.49 -1.06
C ALA A 228 13.85 -11.02 -0.25
N VAL A 229 12.65 -11.10 -0.86
CA VAL A 229 11.45 -11.71 -0.22
C VAL A 229 11.69 -13.18 0.11
N ALA A 230 12.27 -13.94 -0.82
CA ALA A 230 12.58 -15.36 -0.61
C ALA A 230 13.59 -15.56 0.54
N ALA A 231 14.66 -14.77 0.60
CA ALA A 231 15.66 -14.83 1.66
C ALA A 231 15.07 -14.45 3.03
N TYR A 232 14.20 -13.42 3.07
CA TYR A 232 13.50 -13.03 4.29
C TYR A 232 12.55 -14.13 4.79
N LYS A 233 11.73 -14.70 3.90
CA LYS A 233 10.79 -15.76 4.27
C LYS A 233 11.49 -17.04 4.74
N ALA A 234 12.55 -17.45 4.03
CA ALA A 234 13.25 -18.70 4.30
C ALA A 234 14.17 -18.63 5.54
N ALA A 235 14.88 -17.53 5.72
CA ALA A 235 15.94 -17.41 6.71
C ALA A 235 15.87 -16.16 7.62
N GLY A 236 14.87 -15.30 7.46
CA GLY A 236 14.75 -14.05 8.23
C GLY A 236 15.83 -13.02 7.87
N VAL A 237 16.44 -13.13 6.68
CA VAL A 237 17.40 -12.13 6.22
C VAL A 237 16.68 -10.80 6.01
N PRO A 238 17.11 -9.70 6.66
CA PRO A 238 16.46 -8.40 6.49
C PRO A 238 16.46 -7.98 5.02
N PRO A 239 15.37 -7.34 4.53
CA PRO A 239 15.34 -6.83 3.18
C PRO A 239 16.34 -5.67 2.99
N PRO A 240 16.70 -5.31 1.75
CA PRO A 240 17.57 -4.18 1.47
C PRO A 240 17.10 -2.88 2.13
N GLU A 241 18.04 -1.98 2.40
CA GLU A 241 17.75 -0.64 2.92
C GLU A 241 16.74 0.10 2.03
N GLY A 242 15.89 0.92 2.64
CA GLY A 242 14.78 1.60 1.96
C GLY A 242 13.51 0.75 1.83
N SER A 243 13.56 -0.56 2.07
CA SER A 243 12.37 -1.42 2.06
C SER A 243 11.45 -1.09 3.23
N LYS A 244 10.19 -0.80 2.94
CA LYS A 244 9.15 -0.46 3.94
C LYS A 244 7.93 -1.34 3.83
N VAL A 245 7.64 -1.87 2.65
CA VAL A 245 6.40 -2.57 2.33
C VAL A 245 6.70 -3.86 1.58
N PHE A 246 6.38 -5.01 2.14
CA PHE A 246 6.40 -6.27 1.40
C PHE A 246 5.21 -6.32 0.44
N GLN A 247 5.49 -6.40 -0.87
CA GLN A 247 4.46 -6.59 -1.89
C GLN A 247 4.60 -8.01 -2.45
N VAL A 248 3.68 -8.88 -2.09
CA VAL A 248 3.84 -10.32 -2.27
C VAL A 248 2.56 -10.99 -2.78
N PRO A 249 2.66 -12.07 -3.57
CA PRO A 249 1.51 -12.89 -3.92
C PRO A 249 1.12 -13.83 -2.77
N VAL A 250 -0.07 -14.43 -2.85
CA VAL A 250 -0.44 -15.55 -1.96
C VAL A 250 0.43 -16.76 -2.26
N GLU A 251 0.63 -17.06 -3.54
CA GLU A 251 1.43 -18.18 -4.03
C GLU A 251 2.29 -17.75 -5.20
N PHE A 252 3.50 -18.28 -5.30
CA PHE A 252 4.41 -18.04 -6.43
C PHE A 252 5.14 -19.32 -6.79
N GLY A 253 5.03 -19.73 -8.06
CA GLY A 253 5.69 -20.96 -8.53
C GLY A 253 5.30 -22.24 -7.78
N GLY A 254 4.07 -22.35 -7.29
CA GLY A 254 3.58 -23.49 -6.50
C GLY A 254 4.01 -23.46 -5.02
N VAL A 255 4.61 -22.35 -4.57
CA VAL A 255 5.02 -22.16 -3.18
C VAL A 255 4.15 -21.11 -2.51
N THR A 256 3.57 -21.43 -1.35
CA THR A 256 2.85 -20.45 -0.54
C THR A 256 3.80 -19.38 -0.02
N VAL A 257 3.62 -18.15 -0.49
CA VAL A 257 4.40 -16.98 -0.08
C VAL A 257 3.75 -16.31 1.13
N THR A 258 2.42 -16.10 1.10
CA THR A 258 1.72 -15.37 2.13
C THR A 258 0.80 -16.30 2.93
N ASP A 259 1.01 -16.34 4.23
CA ASP A 259 0.13 -16.97 5.22
C ASP A 259 0.05 -16.09 6.48
N GLU A 260 -0.80 -16.43 7.45
CA GLU A 260 -0.96 -15.65 8.69
C GLU A 260 0.38 -15.52 9.45
N ALA A 261 1.25 -16.53 9.39
CA ALA A 261 2.54 -16.52 10.07
C ALA A 261 3.53 -15.54 9.43
N PHE A 262 3.54 -15.49 8.10
CA PHE A 262 4.36 -14.53 7.36
C PHE A 262 3.90 -13.09 7.59
N VAL A 263 2.58 -12.83 7.55
CA VAL A 263 2.04 -11.50 7.91
C VAL A 263 2.44 -11.12 9.32
N ASP A 264 2.38 -12.07 10.28
CA ASP A 264 2.79 -11.86 11.67
C ASP A 264 4.30 -11.56 11.78
N GLN A 265 5.14 -12.21 10.97
CA GLN A 265 6.59 -11.97 10.93
C GLN A 265 6.90 -10.57 10.38
N VAL A 266 6.37 -10.24 9.20
CA VAL A 266 6.58 -8.94 8.54
C VAL A 266 6.22 -7.78 9.47
N HIS A 267 5.07 -7.86 10.14
CA HIS A 267 4.66 -6.83 11.10
C HIS A 267 5.51 -6.81 12.37
N SER A 268 6.03 -7.97 12.83
CA SER A 268 6.88 -7.98 14.04
C SER A 268 8.22 -7.30 13.82
N ASP A 269 8.64 -7.23 12.58
CA ASP A 269 9.89 -6.61 12.16
C ASP A 269 9.69 -5.16 11.69
N GLY A 270 8.44 -4.65 11.76
CA GLY A 270 8.12 -3.23 11.51
C GLY A 270 7.79 -2.89 10.05
N TYR A 271 7.60 -3.88 9.19
CA TYR A 271 7.23 -3.66 7.79
C TYR A 271 5.72 -3.76 7.58
N ALA A 272 5.20 -3.06 6.57
CA ALA A 272 3.85 -3.27 6.05
C ALA A 272 3.82 -4.41 5.02
N ILE A 273 2.61 -4.93 4.73
CA ILE A 273 2.42 -5.98 3.73
C ILE A 273 1.20 -5.70 2.85
N HIS A 274 1.43 -5.63 1.54
CA HIS A 274 0.42 -5.56 0.49
C HIS A 274 0.41 -6.87 -0.30
N VAL A 275 -0.78 -7.42 -0.55
CA VAL A 275 -0.90 -8.72 -1.25
C VAL A 275 -1.56 -8.54 -2.62
N TRP A 276 -0.96 -9.12 -3.67
CA TRP A 276 -1.37 -9.01 -5.08
C TRP A 276 -1.48 -10.37 -5.76
N THR A 277 -2.13 -10.52 -6.89
CA THR A 277 -3.30 -9.74 -7.34
C THR A 277 -4.53 -10.52 -6.92
N ILE A 278 -5.37 -9.93 -6.09
CA ILE A 278 -6.45 -10.66 -5.41
C ILE A 278 -7.80 -10.16 -5.91
N ASN A 279 -8.51 -11.02 -6.65
CA ASN A 279 -9.77 -10.65 -7.29
C ASN A 279 -11.00 -11.34 -6.69
N ASP A 280 -10.82 -12.41 -5.91
CA ASP A 280 -11.93 -13.15 -5.31
C ASP A 280 -12.21 -12.73 -3.86
N GLN A 281 -13.50 -12.69 -3.50
CA GLN A 281 -13.94 -12.26 -2.17
C GLN A 281 -13.54 -13.19 -1.02
N PRO A 282 -13.51 -14.53 -1.17
CA PRO A 282 -13.01 -15.42 -0.13
C PRO A 282 -11.60 -15.09 0.30
N THR A 283 -10.66 -15.00 -0.65
CA THR A 283 -9.26 -14.66 -0.39
C THR A 283 -9.10 -13.25 0.18
N MET A 284 -9.82 -12.24 -0.36
CA MET A 284 -9.85 -10.89 0.24
C MET A 284 -10.21 -10.95 1.73
N LYS A 285 -11.25 -11.70 2.11
CA LYS A 285 -11.70 -11.82 3.51
C LYS A 285 -10.70 -12.56 4.40
N GLU A 286 -10.04 -13.56 3.86
CA GLU A 286 -9.00 -14.32 4.54
C GLU A 286 -7.79 -13.43 4.85
N LEU A 287 -7.24 -12.74 3.85
CA LEU A 287 -6.14 -11.79 3.99
C LEU A 287 -6.47 -10.67 4.98
N LEU A 288 -7.65 -10.09 4.88
CA LEU A 288 -8.16 -9.16 5.90
C LEU A 288 -8.26 -9.83 7.27
N GLY A 289 -8.52 -11.14 7.31
CA GLY A 289 -8.46 -12.00 8.49
C GLY A 289 -7.06 -12.06 9.10
N TRP A 290 -6.03 -12.14 8.33
CA TRP A 290 -4.62 -12.15 8.75
C TRP A 290 -4.10 -10.75 9.12
N GLY A 291 -4.76 -9.68 8.65
CA GLY A 291 -4.43 -8.29 8.98
C GLY A 291 -3.40 -7.69 8.04
N VAL A 292 -3.45 -8.00 6.75
CA VAL A 292 -2.64 -7.32 5.73
C VAL A 292 -2.95 -5.83 5.69
N ASP A 293 -1.98 -5.01 5.29
CA ASP A 293 -2.10 -3.55 5.25
C ASP A 293 -2.67 -3.04 3.92
N GLY A 294 -2.56 -3.84 2.86
CA GLY A 294 -3.14 -3.53 1.55
C GLY A 294 -3.50 -4.77 0.76
N ILE A 295 -4.50 -4.64 -0.08
CA ILE A 295 -4.85 -5.63 -1.10
C ILE A 295 -4.83 -4.93 -2.46
N MET A 296 -3.98 -5.42 -3.34
CA MET A 296 -3.87 -4.99 -4.73
C MET A 296 -4.78 -5.87 -5.58
N THR A 297 -5.65 -5.27 -6.36
CA THR A 297 -6.72 -5.97 -7.09
C THR A 297 -7.02 -5.35 -8.45
N ALA A 298 -7.29 -6.20 -9.43
CA ALA A 298 -7.84 -5.82 -10.73
C ALA A 298 -9.33 -5.41 -10.63
N GLU A 299 -9.99 -5.70 -9.48
CA GLU A 299 -11.39 -5.41 -9.23
C GLU A 299 -11.62 -4.51 -8.00
N PRO A 300 -11.17 -3.23 -8.04
CA PRO A 300 -11.26 -2.33 -6.90
C PRO A 300 -12.69 -2.08 -6.42
N ALA A 301 -13.69 -2.14 -7.30
CA ALA A 301 -15.10 -2.04 -6.89
C ALA A 301 -15.55 -3.24 -6.04
N ARG A 302 -15.01 -4.43 -6.31
CA ARG A 302 -15.29 -5.63 -5.51
C ARG A 302 -14.66 -5.54 -4.13
N LEU A 303 -13.39 -5.15 -4.05
CA LEU A 303 -12.70 -4.96 -2.78
C LEU A 303 -13.37 -3.88 -1.94
N GLU A 304 -13.78 -2.77 -2.56
CA GLU A 304 -14.52 -1.70 -1.87
C GLU A 304 -15.79 -2.22 -1.19
N LYS A 305 -16.56 -3.08 -1.87
CA LYS A 305 -17.75 -3.71 -1.28
C LYS A 305 -17.42 -4.61 -0.09
N VAL A 306 -16.29 -5.32 -0.13
CA VAL A 306 -15.83 -6.17 0.98
C VAL A 306 -15.45 -5.31 2.18
N LEU A 307 -14.67 -4.25 1.96
CA LEU A 307 -14.25 -3.31 3.00
C LEU A 307 -15.45 -2.58 3.62
N CYS A 308 -16.41 -2.14 2.80
CA CYS A 308 -17.65 -1.51 3.26
C CYS A 308 -18.46 -2.40 4.20
N ARG A 309 -18.63 -3.68 3.86
CA ARG A 309 -19.39 -4.63 4.67
C ARG A 309 -18.74 -4.94 6.03
N ARG A 310 -17.43 -4.77 6.12
CA ARG A 310 -16.68 -4.95 7.37
C ARG A 310 -16.66 -3.70 8.23
N ASN A 311 -17.26 -2.59 7.80
CA ASN A 311 -17.14 -1.27 8.43
C ASN A 311 -15.66 -0.91 8.67
N GLU A 312 -14.79 -1.30 7.77
CA GLU A 312 -13.39 -0.91 7.85
C GLU A 312 -13.27 0.57 7.49
N VAL A 313 -12.90 1.33 8.48
CA VAL A 313 -12.79 2.77 8.39
C VAL A 313 -11.42 3.13 7.86
N ARG A 314 -11.35 4.11 6.98
CA ARG A 314 -10.11 4.62 6.37
C ARG A 314 -9.69 5.93 7.03
N VAL A 315 -8.41 6.03 7.38
CA VAL A 315 -7.90 7.17 8.15
C VAL A 315 -7.75 8.42 7.31
N SER A 316 -7.36 8.32 6.07
CA SER A 316 -7.26 9.51 5.23
C SER A 316 -7.46 9.21 3.76
N ARG A 317 -8.51 9.78 3.21
CA ARG A 317 -8.57 10.06 1.78
C ARG A 317 -8.07 11.47 1.56
N PRO A 318 -7.25 11.72 0.54
CA PRO A 318 -6.91 13.09 0.16
C PRO A 318 -8.18 13.94 -0.02
N ALA A 319 -8.17 15.14 0.53
CA ALA A 319 -9.30 16.06 0.42
C ALA A 319 -9.62 16.32 -1.07
N GLY A 320 -10.90 16.25 -1.43
CA GLY A 320 -11.36 16.51 -2.80
C GLY A 320 -11.56 15.29 -3.68
N LEU A 321 -11.21 14.08 -3.23
CA LEU A 321 -11.57 12.86 -3.96
C LEU A 321 -13.04 12.47 -3.69
N PRO A 322 -13.80 12.07 -4.72
CA PRO A 322 -15.18 11.62 -4.53
C PRO A 322 -15.20 10.41 -3.60
N GLY A 323 -16.16 10.39 -2.67
CA GLY A 323 -16.36 9.29 -1.73
C GLY A 323 -16.64 7.98 -2.47
N GLY A 324 -16.12 6.85 -1.96
CA GLY A 324 -16.54 5.52 -2.41
C GLY A 324 -18.04 5.28 -2.15
N HIS A 325 -18.57 4.19 -2.69
CA HIS A 325 -20.00 3.87 -2.64
C HIS A 325 -20.58 3.60 -1.25
N CYS A 326 -19.74 3.36 -0.25
CA CYS A 326 -20.23 3.33 1.11
C CYS A 326 -20.10 4.71 1.74
N ASN A 327 -21.19 5.17 2.37
CA ASN A 327 -21.17 6.31 3.31
C ASN A 327 -20.27 5.94 4.49
N ARG A 328 -18.97 5.91 4.23
CA ARG A 328 -17.99 5.77 5.27
C ARG A 328 -17.85 7.11 5.95
N HIS A 329 -18.71 7.37 6.91
CA HIS A 329 -18.38 8.37 7.91
C HIS A 329 -17.00 7.97 8.45
N ILE A 330 -16.07 8.92 8.46
CA ILE A 330 -14.77 8.80 9.09
C ILE A 330 -15.03 8.41 10.55
N SER A 331 -15.11 7.12 10.83
CA SER A 331 -14.98 6.64 12.18
C SER A 331 -13.52 6.28 12.35
N ILE A 332 -12.91 7.01 13.17
CA ILE A 332 -11.50 7.10 13.49
C ILE A 332 -10.99 5.77 14.00
N ALA A 333 -9.76 5.47 13.67
CA ALA A 333 -9.06 4.26 14.05
C ALA A 333 -9.15 4.02 15.54
N CYS A 334 -9.69 2.86 15.89
CA CYS A 334 -9.63 2.34 17.24
C CYS A 334 -8.21 1.77 17.45
N ASP A 335 -7.34 2.57 18.02
CA ASP A 335 -6.01 2.14 18.41
C ASP A 335 -6.06 1.47 19.79
N VAL A 336 -5.91 0.14 19.81
CA VAL A 336 -5.94 -0.66 21.02
C VAL A 336 -4.68 -1.51 21.10
N VAL A 337 -3.85 -1.24 22.08
CA VAL A 337 -2.59 -1.93 22.30
C VAL A 337 -2.69 -2.86 23.51
N PRO A 338 -2.25 -4.14 23.42
CA PRO A 338 -2.10 -4.99 24.59
C PRO A 338 -0.98 -4.47 25.49
N ALA A 339 -1.30 -4.11 26.74
CA ALA A 339 -0.39 -3.49 27.69
C ALA A 339 0.01 -4.40 28.86
N GLY A 340 -0.79 -5.40 29.21
CA GLY A 340 -0.53 -6.30 30.32
C GLY A 340 -1.14 -7.69 30.13
N LEU A 341 -0.54 -8.70 30.78
CA LEU A 341 -1.06 -10.06 30.87
C LEU A 341 -0.80 -10.61 32.28
N GLU A 342 -1.87 -10.92 33.00
CA GLU A 342 -1.81 -11.48 34.34
C GLU A 342 -2.59 -12.78 34.45
N ARG A 343 -2.22 -13.63 35.42
CA ARG A 343 -2.94 -14.85 35.74
C ARG A 343 -3.87 -14.64 36.95
N HIS A 344 -5.16 -14.85 36.73
CA HIS A 344 -6.16 -14.87 37.81
C HIS A 344 -6.85 -16.23 37.84
N GLY A 345 -6.29 -17.17 38.59
CA GLY A 345 -6.75 -18.56 38.66
C GLY A 345 -6.64 -19.25 37.29
N SER A 346 -7.77 -19.71 36.73
CA SER A 346 -7.82 -20.31 35.39
C SER A 346 -7.97 -19.30 34.24
N LYS A 347 -7.94 -17.98 34.53
CA LYS A 347 -8.11 -16.93 33.55
C LYS A 347 -6.82 -16.19 33.29
N ALA A 348 -6.55 -15.93 32.01
CA ALA A 348 -5.59 -14.92 31.58
C ALA A 348 -6.34 -13.58 31.49
N VAL A 349 -5.92 -12.60 32.24
CA VAL A 349 -6.43 -11.23 32.19
C VAL A 349 -5.46 -10.41 31.36
N ILE A 350 -5.96 -9.87 30.24
CA ILE A 350 -5.19 -9.07 29.31
C ILE A 350 -5.67 -7.65 29.43
N THR A 351 -4.77 -6.76 29.84
CA THR A 351 -5.04 -5.32 29.84
C THR A 351 -4.81 -4.79 28.43
N LEU A 352 -5.83 -4.13 27.89
CA LEU A 352 -5.77 -3.40 26.65
C LEU A 352 -5.79 -1.90 26.92
N GLU A 353 -4.92 -1.14 26.32
CA GLU A 353 -4.92 0.32 26.33
C GLU A 353 -5.48 0.85 25.01
N ARG A 354 -6.32 1.85 25.10
CA ARG A 354 -6.83 2.61 23.96
C ARG A 354 -6.07 3.93 23.87
N HIS A 355 -5.51 4.22 22.69
CA HIS A 355 -4.65 5.38 22.44
C HIS A 355 -5.30 6.41 21.51
N ASP A 356 -6.50 6.14 20.97
CA ASP A 356 -7.17 7.09 20.10
C ASP A 356 -7.80 8.26 20.88
N GLU A 357 -7.72 9.46 20.30
CA GLU A 357 -8.27 10.69 20.86
C GLU A 357 -9.76 10.90 20.50
N PHE A 358 -10.39 9.90 19.89
CA PHE A 358 -11.65 10.08 19.21
C PHE A 358 -12.79 9.28 19.83
N ASP A 359 -13.97 9.89 19.73
CA ASP A 359 -15.24 9.42 20.25
C ASP A 359 -15.84 8.32 19.37
N SER A 360 -15.29 7.10 19.42
CA SER A 360 -15.81 5.96 18.67
C SER A 360 -15.97 4.72 19.53
N ARG A 361 -16.96 3.89 19.22
CA ARG A 361 -17.05 2.55 19.80
C ARG A 361 -15.92 1.69 19.28
N CYS A 362 -15.13 1.16 20.19
CA CYS A 362 -14.03 0.27 19.89
C CYS A 362 -14.30 -1.14 20.40
N ALA A 363 -14.67 -2.05 19.53
CA ALA A 363 -14.91 -3.44 19.89
C ALA A 363 -14.09 -4.38 19.00
N GLY A 364 -13.69 -5.53 19.54
CA GLY A 364 -12.87 -6.46 18.77
C GLY A 364 -12.64 -7.79 19.46
N ARG A 365 -11.59 -8.47 19.03
CA ARG A 365 -11.13 -9.73 19.57
C ARG A 365 -9.68 -9.64 20.00
N VAL A 366 -9.36 -10.25 21.12
CA VAL A 366 -7.99 -10.48 21.57
C VAL A 366 -7.65 -11.96 21.48
N ARG A 367 -6.42 -12.29 21.12
CA ARG A 367 -5.95 -13.65 20.94
C ARG A 367 -4.56 -13.82 21.55
N LEU A 368 -4.40 -14.89 22.30
CA LEU A 368 -3.10 -15.39 22.75
C LEU A 368 -2.58 -16.43 21.76
N SER A 369 -1.40 -16.19 21.20
CA SER A 369 -0.76 -17.09 20.26
C SER A 369 0.16 -18.08 20.96
N ARG A 370 0.32 -19.29 20.39
CA ARG A 370 1.26 -20.32 20.83
C ARG A 370 1.11 -20.76 22.30
N THR A 371 -0.11 -21.10 22.70
CA THR A 371 -0.36 -21.70 24.01
C THR A 371 0.02 -23.20 24.09
N GLY A 372 0.73 -23.75 23.11
CA GLY A 372 1.30 -25.09 23.09
C GLY A 372 0.32 -26.25 22.82
N ALA A 373 -0.97 -26.04 22.97
CA ALA A 373 -1.99 -27.06 22.81
C ALA A 373 -2.74 -27.02 21.48
N GLY A 374 -2.19 -26.35 20.44
CA GLY A 374 -2.87 -26.15 19.16
C GLY A 374 -4.18 -25.34 19.25
N LYS A 375 -4.65 -25.04 20.45
CA LYS A 375 -5.86 -24.25 20.69
C LYS A 375 -5.48 -22.78 20.85
N ARG A 376 -6.06 -21.94 20.01
CA ARG A 376 -5.92 -20.50 20.06
C ARG A 376 -6.90 -19.92 21.08
N ALA A 377 -6.41 -19.37 22.19
CA ALA A 377 -7.24 -18.71 23.17
C ALA A 377 -7.74 -17.37 22.64
N ARG A 378 -9.03 -17.09 22.77
CA ARG A 378 -9.67 -15.88 22.23
C ARG A 378 -10.59 -15.25 23.28
N GLY A 379 -10.58 -13.92 23.33
CA GLY A 379 -11.53 -13.09 24.07
C GLY A 379 -12.19 -12.07 23.16
N ARG A 380 -13.17 -11.37 23.70
CA ARG A 380 -13.81 -10.19 23.03
C ARG A 380 -13.63 -8.99 23.94
N PHE A 381 -13.46 -7.83 23.34
CA PHE A 381 -13.44 -6.56 24.08
C PHE A 381 -14.44 -5.58 23.45
N ASN A 382 -14.88 -4.61 24.26
CA ASN A 382 -15.74 -3.51 23.83
C ASN A 382 -15.47 -2.31 24.74
N PHE A 383 -14.74 -1.34 24.23
CA PHE A 383 -14.68 -0.03 24.84
C PHE A 383 -15.97 0.70 24.47
N GLY A 384 -16.77 1.07 25.46
CA GLY A 384 -18.00 1.82 25.27
C GLY A 384 -17.77 3.17 24.61
N TRP A 385 -18.86 3.81 24.19
CA TRP A 385 -18.82 5.19 23.77
C TRP A 385 -18.59 6.08 25.00
N LYS A 386 -17.56 6.91 24.98
CA LYS A 386 -17.35 8.01 25.92
C LYS A 386 -17.00 9.26 25.15
N PRO A 387 -17.53 10.44 25.54
CA PRO A 387 -17.10 11.71 24.96
C PRO A 387 -15.60 11.90 25.19
N PRO A 388 -14.87 12.64 24.30
CA PRO A 388 -13.45 12.87 24.43
C PRO A 388 -13.14 13.48 25.80
N SER A 389 -12.52 12.71 26.68
CA SER A 389 -11.91 13.24 27.87
C SER A 389 -10.53 13.71 27.52
N GLN A 390 -10.20 14.95 27.86
CA GLN A 390 -8.90 15.56 27.60
C GLN A 390 -7.74 14.60 27.96
N GLY A 391 -7.13 13.98 26.96
CA GLY A 391 -5.80 13.34 27.03
C GLY A 391 -5.65 12.09 27.92
N GLY A 392 -6.70 11.30 28.14
CA GLY A 392 -6.63 10.12 29.01
C GLY A 392 -6.51 8.80 28.24
N ARG A 393 -5.54 7.95 28.60
CA ARG A 393 -5.52 6.55 28.21
C ARG A 393 -6.68 5.81 28.88
N GLU A 394 -7.49 5.10 28.07
CA GLU A 394 -8.55 4.23 28.59
C GLU A 394 -8.02 2.79 28.63
N THR A 395 -8.20 2.10 29.76
CA THR A 395 -7.83 0.71 29.92
C THR A 395 -9.04 -0.21 30.02
N LEU A 396 -8.94 -1.42 29.48
CA LEU A 396 -9.95 -2.46 29.55
C LEU A 396 -9.31 -3.82 29.80
N GLU A 397 -9.82 -4.55 30.79
CA GLU A 397 -9.40 -5.93 31.05
C GLU A 397 -10.24 -6.93 30.29
N VAL A 398 -9.57 -7.86 29.59
CA VAL A 398 -10.20 -8.98 28.88
C VAL A 398 -9.78 -10.29 29.51
N SER A 399 -10.75 -10.98 30.11
CA SER A 399 -10.51 -12.30 30.68
C SER A 399 -10.69 -13.41 29.65
N ILE A 400 -9.70 -14.29 29.51
CA ILE A 400 -9.72 -15.48 28.67
C ILE A 400 -9.51 -16.71 29.54
N ARG A 401 -10.48 -17.64 29.58
CA ARG A 401 -10.29 -18.90 30.31
C ARG A 401 -9.32 -19.80 29.54
N LEU A 402 -8.24 -20.22 30.19
CA LEU A 402 -7.24 -21.12 29.62
C LEU A 402 -7.24 -22.45 30.37
N PRO A 403 -7.15 -23.59 29.68
CA PRO A 403 -6.95 -24.88 30.31
C PRO A 403 -5.56 -24.97 30.96
N ASP A 404 -5.41 -25.77 32.02
CA ASP A 404 -4.14 -25.89 32.77
C ASP A 404 -2.97 -26.32 31.87
N ALA A 405 -3.23 -27.13 30.84
CA ALA A 405 -2.19 -27.48 29.88
C ALA A 405 -1.62 -26.27 29.11
N ALA A 406 -2.47 -25.28 28.80
CA ALA A 406 -2.03 -24.04 28.16
C ALA A 406 -1.23 -23.16 29.14
N TRP A 407 -1.63 -23.11 30.41
CA TRP A 407 -0.87 -22.40 31.45
C TRP A 407 0.52 -22.96 31.62
N ARG A 408 0.67 -24.29 31.74
CA ARG A 408 1.99 -24.93 31.85
C ARG A 408 2.93 -24.61 30.69
N VAL A 409 2.40 -24.30 29.53
CA VAL A 409 3.21 -23.87 28.38
C VAL A 409 3.57 -22.40 28.47
N LEU A 410 2.64 -21.56 28.92
CA LEU A 410 2.90 -20.11 29.08
C LEU A 410 3.92 -19.85 30.21
N GLU A 411 3.79 -20.54 31.32
CA GLU A 411 4.71 -20.43 32.50
C GLU A 411 6.17 -20.81 32.20
N ARG A 412 6.40 -21.62 31.15
CA ARG A 412 7.75 -21.98 30.68
C ARG A 412 8.34 -20.94 29.72
N ARG A 413 7.63 -19.84 29.43
CA ARG A 413 8.03 -18.82 28.48
C ARG A 413 8.14 -17.49 29.21
N GLU A 414 9.20 -16.76 28.89
CA GLU A 414 9.40 -15.39 29.42
C GLU A 414 8.35 -14.41 28.86
N SER A 415 7.82 -14.69 27.68
CA SER A 415 6.82 -13.85 27.05
C SER A 415 5.86 -14.61 26.12
N VAL A 416 4.69 -14.04 25.91
CA VAL A 416 3.68 -14.54 24.98
C VAL A 416 3.24 -13.43 24.03
N ARG A 417 2.95 -13.79 22.79
CA ARG A 417 2.42 -12.84 21.81
C ARG A 417 0.92 -12.69 22.03
N VAL A 418 0.50 -11.46 22.27
CA VAL A 418 -0.91 -11.06 22.37
C VAL A 418 -1.26 -10.24 21.12
N LYS A 419 -2.38 -10.56 20.48
CA LYS A 419 -2.93 -9.82 19.35
C LYS A 419 -4.31 -9.29 19.74
N ALA A 420 -4.46 -7.98 19.82
CA ALA A 420 -5.77 -7.34 19.89
C ALA A 420 -6.19 -6.92 18.47
N ARG A 421 -7.41 -7.26 18.11
CA ARG A 421 -7.96 -6.96 16.79
C ARG A 421 -9.33 -6.30 16.94
N PRO A 422 -9.40 -4.97 16.82
CA PRO A 422 -10.66 -4.27 16.69
C PRO A 422 -11.43 -4.72 15.45
N TYR A 423 -12.76 -4.66 15.48
CA TYR A 423 -13.57 -4.97 14.29
C TYR A 423 -13.47 -3.88 13.21
N THR A 424 -13.02 -2.72 13.58
CA THR A 424 -12.99 -1.50 12.75
C THR A 424 -11.60 -0.94 12.51
N ALA A 425 -10.53 -1.61 12.98
CA ALA A 425 -9.15 -1.13 12.88
C ALA A 425 -8.14 -2.28 12.79
N PHE A 426 -6.87 -1.93 12.66
CA PHE A 426 -5.76 -2.87 12.63
C PHE A 426 -5.63 -3.69 13.90
N ALA A 427 -5.05 -4.86 13.76
CA ALA A 427 -4.66 -5.65 14.90
C ALA A 427 -3.35 -5.11 15.47
N SER A 428 -3.39 -4.62 16.69
CA SER A 428 -2.19 -4.36 17.46
C SER A 428 -1.64 -5.65 18.08
N ARG A 429 -0.34 -5.71 18.27
CA ARG A 429 0.37 -6.88 18.80
C ARG A 429 1.37 -6.43 19.85
N ALA A 430 1.50 -7.20 20.90
CA ALA A 430 2.54 -7.03 21.87
C ALA A 430 3.10 -8.39 22.32
N ARG A 431 4.38 -8.44 22.64
CA ARG A 431 4.95 -9.51 23.46
C ARG A 431 4.86 -9.06 24.90
N LEU A 432 4.04 -9.74 25.68
CA LEU A 432 3.86 -9.44 27.08
C LEU A 432 4.56 -10.50 27.92
N ALA A 433 5.21 -10.07 29.01
CA ALA A 433 5.74 -10.98 30.01
C ALA A 433 4.58 -11.81 30.60
N VAL A 434 4.86 -13.06 30.96
CA VAL A 434 3.91 -13.91 31.68
C VAL A 434 4.18 -13.66 33.16
N GLY A 435 3.33 -12.84 33.78
CA GLY A 435 3.35 -12.55 35.19
C GLY A 435 2.71 -13.66 36.03
#